data_95ad692410b47885f0a79d234753c21b
#
_entry.id   95ad692410b47885f0a79d234753c21b
#
_cell.length_a   1.000
_cell.length_b   1.000
_cell.length_c   1.000
_cell.angle_alpha   90.00
_cell.angle_beta   90.00
_cell.angle_gamma   90.00
#
_symmetry.space_group_name_H-M   'P 1'
#
loop_
_entity.id
_entity.type
_entity.pdbx_description
1 polymer ?
#
loop_
_entity_poly.entity_id
_entity_poly.type
_entity_poly.pdbx_seq_one_letter_code
_entity_poly.pdbx_strand_id
1 'polypeptide(L)'
;MKKVITYGTFDLFHQGHYNILKRARELGDYLVVGVTSESYDIERGKLNVQDSLLKRIENVRKTGFADEIIVEEYQGQKLNDITKYNIDLLVVGSDWRGKFDYLKNYCEVVYLERTKNISSTKLRSEGMIYSMGIVTDDTEDNEMVMESKYVSGLHVESVYSEDVFVAREFCDRYELDSYGTDYGQFLEGLDIIYIRSGLKNRADYIRKALECDKYVISDTPMALEPEEIRELFALAKAHQVVLVEKLTMVYLRAFTQLVWLTHGALVGDVVAVKCAISQDDFEGGKNFSETVSQALCACIKLLGKDYLEVKSNAVKSSDGCFIYDMITMKY
;
A
#
# COMPACT_ATOMS: atom_id res chain seq x y z
N MET A 1 -25.52 -15.11 -32.18
CA MET A 1 -25.63 -14.88 -30.73
C MET A 1 -24.35 -14.15 -30.31
N LYS A 2 -24.48 -12.86 -29.99
CA LYS A 2 -23.34 -12.01 -29.61
C LYS A 2 -22.99 -12.29 -28.14
N LYS A 3 -21.76 -12.76 -27.89
CA LYS A 3 -21.26 -13.11 -26.55
C LYS A 3 -20.46 -11.96 -25.96
N VAL A 4 -20.81 -11.59 -24.76
CA VAL A 4 -20.19 -10.49 -24.01
C VAL A 4 -19.51 -11.07 -22.77
N ILE A 5 -18.34 -10.51 -22.40
CA ILE A 5 -17.68 -10.82 -21.13
C ILE A 5 -17.37 -9.54 -20.36
N THR A 6 -17.52 -9.58 -19.05
CA THR A 6 -17.09 -8.52 -18.14
C THR A 6 -16.44 -9.11 -16.91
N TYR A 7 -15.55 -8.33 -16.28
CA TYR A 7 -14.80 -8.78 -15.09
C TYR A 7 -14.90 -7.76 -13.97
N GLY A 8 -14.89 -8.26 -12.74
CA GLY A 8 -14.86 -7.42 -11.55
C GLY A 8 -14.62 -8.19 -10.27
N THR A 9 -14.24 -7.47 -9.23
CA THR A 9 -14.20 -8.03 -7.87
C THR A 9 -15.61 -8.22 -7.31
N PHE A 10 -16.53 -7.30 -7.63
CA PHE A 10 -17.93 -7.27 -7.16
C PHE A 10 -18.07 -7.30 -5.63
N ASP A 11 -17.08 -6.74 -4.93
CA ASP A 11 -17.06 -6.63 -3.47
C ASP A 11 -18.07 -5.58 -2.97
N LEU A 12 -18.75 -5.85 -1.83
CA LEU A 12 -19.81 -5.00 -1.31
C LEU A 12 -20.79 -4.59 -2.43
N PHE A 13 -21.44 -5.58 -3.02
CA PHE A 13 -22.23 -5.41 -4.23
C PHE A 13 -23.18 -4.21 -4.16
N HIS A 14 -23.05 -3.28 -5.09
CA HIS A 14 -23.76 -2.00 -5.08
C HIS A 14 -24.34 -1.64 -6.47
N GLN A 15 -25.08 -0.54 -6.55
CA GLN A 15 -25.75 -0.08 -7.78
C GLN A 15 -24.78 0.09 -8.98
N GLY A 16 -23.52 0.46 -8.72
CA GLY A 16 -22.51 0.55 -9.79
C GLY A 16 -22.21 -0.81 -10.43
N HIS A 17 -22.12 -1.87 -9.62
CA HIS A 17 -21.97 -3.24 -10.10
C HIS A 17 -23.21 -3.74 -10.85
N TYR A 18 -24.38 -3.45 -10.31
CA TYR A 18 -25.65 -3.75 -11.01
C TYR A 18 -25.72 -3.08 -12.38
N ASN A 19 -25.36 -1.80 -12.46
CA ASN A 19 -25.45 -1.03 -13.70
C ASN A 19 -24.47 -1.52 -14.77
N ILE A 20 -23.22 -1.88 -14.39
CA ILE A 20 -22.28 -2.41 -15.39
C ILE A 20 -22.72 -3.77 -15.91
N LEU A 21 -23.24 -4.65 -15.06
CA LEU A 21 -23.77 -5.95 -15.48
C LEU A 21 -24.98 -5.79 -16.40
N LYS A 22 -25.92 -4.93 -16.04
CA LYS A 22 -27.10 -4.61 -16.86
C LYS A 22 -26.69 -4.10 -18.24
N ARG A 23 -25.82 -3.08 -18.29
CA ARG A 23 -25.34 -2.48 -19.54
C ARG A 23 -24.52 -3.47 -20.39
N ALA A 24 -23.73 -4.33 -19.75
CA ALA A 24 -23.01 -5.39 -20.45
C ALA A 24 -23.99 -6.40 -21.07
N ARG A 25 -25.06 -6.77 -20.35
CA ARG A 25 -26.13 -7.65 -20.86
C ARG A 25 -26.87 -7.07 -22.06
N GLU A 26 -27.11 -5.76 -22.05
CA GLU A 26 -27.79 -5.05 -23.14
C GLU A 26 -26.97 -4.99 -24.46
N LEU A 27 -25.66 -5.27 -24.39
CA LEU A 27 -24.74 -5.23 -25.54
C LEU A 27 -24.63 -6.57 -26.29
N GLY A 28 -25.26 -7.66 -25.78
CA GLY A 28 -25.23 -8.95 -26.43
C GLY A 28 -26.29 -9.94 -25.94
N ASP A 29 -26.28 -11.11 -26.54
CA ASP A 29 -27.28 -12.16 -26.30
C ASP A 29 -26.88 -13.12 -25.16
N TYR A 30 -25.58 -13.16 -24.81
CA TYR A 30 -25.03 -14.05 -23.80
C TYR A 30 -23.95 -13.32 -23.01
N LEU A 31 -24.09 -13.28 -21.70
CA LEU A 31 -23.14 -12.59 -20.81
C LEU A 31 -22.39 -13.56 -19.92
N VAL A 32 -21.06 -13.57 -20.08
CA VAL A 32 -20.13 -14.22 -19.15
C VAL A 32 -19.62 -13.19 -18.14
N VAL A 33 -19.63 -13.52 -16.86
CA VAL A 33 -19.14 -12.64 -15.82
C VAL A 33 -17.98 -13.30 -15.07
N GLY A 34 -16.79 -12.71 -15.17
CA GLY A 34 -15.60 -13.12 -14.41
C GLY A 34 -15.55 -12.44 -13.04
N VAL A 35 -15.61 -13.21 -11.97
CA VAL A 35 -15.42 -12.74 -10.59
C VAL A 35 -14.00 -13.07 -10.16
N THR A 36 -13.23 -12.08 -9.70
CA THR A 36 -11.83 -12.30 -9.30
C THR A 36 -11.74 -13.17 -8.04
N SER A 37 -10.81 -14.13 -8.02
CA SER A 37 -10.51 -14.92 -6.83
C SER A 37 -9.89 -14.06 -5.72
N GLU A 38 -9.95 -14.54 -4.48
CA GLU A 38 -9.33 -13.86 -3.34
C GLU A 38 -7.81 -13.79 -3.49
N SER A 39 -7.18 -14.90 -3.94
CA SER A 39 -5.74 -14.94 -4.21
C SER A 39 -5.32 -13.95 -5.29
N TYR A 40 -6.09 -13.85 -6.36
CA TYR A 40 -5.80 -12.92 -7.45
C TYR A 40 -6.07 -11.46 -7.06
N ASP A 41 -7.09 -11.19 -6.22
CA ASP A 41 -7.31 -9.85 -5.66
C ASP A 41 -6.13 -9.40 -4.80
N ILE A 42 -5.61 -10.29 -3.93
CA ILE A 42 -4.39 -10.04 -3.13
C ILE A 42 -3.18 -9.82 -4.04
N GLU A 43 -2.98 -10.67 -5.05
CA GLU A 43 -1.90 -10.55 -6.02
C GLU A 43 -1.91 -9.20 -6.75
N ARG A 44 -3.09 -8.64 -7.03
CA ARG A 44 -3.26 -7.32 -7.66
C ARG A 44 -3.16 -6.15 -6.68
N GLY A 45 -2.88 -6.40 -5.39
CA GLY A 45 -2.82 -5.39 -4.34
C GLY A 45 -4.18 -4.97 -3.78
N LYS A 46 -5.26 -5.70 -4.06
CA LYS A 46 -6.57 -5.49 -3.42
C LYS A 46 -6.66 -6.27 -2.11
N LEU A 47 -6.18 -5.65 -1.03
CA LEU A 47 -6.14 -6.30 0.28
C LEU A 47 -7.44 -6.15 1.11
N ASN A 48 -8.37 -5.30 0.67
CA ASN A 48 -9.53 -4.85 1.46
C ASN A 48 -10.85 -5.44 0.96
N VAL A 49 -10.82 -6.60 0.30
CA VAL A 49 -12.04 -7.28 -0.14
C VAL A 49 -12.73 -7.86 1.10
N GLN A 50 -14.00 -7.48 1.34
CA GLN A 50 -14.76 -7.86 2.53
C GLN A 50 -15.66 -9.08 2.29
N ASP A 51 -16.28 -9.15 1.12
CA ASP A 51 -17.16 -10.27 0.78
C ASP A 51 -16.33 -11.46 0.26
N SER A 52 -16.58 -12.67 0.77
CA SER A 52 -15.98 -13.88 0.25
C SER A 52 -16.32 -14.09 -1.24
N LEU A 53 -15.46 -14.81 -1.96
CA LEU A 53 -15.69 -15.14 -3.38
C LEU A 53 -17.09 -15.72 -3.62
N LEU A 54 -17.53 -16.64 -2.76
CA LEU A 54 -18.85 -17.26 -2.88
C LEU A 54 -19.98 -16.23 -2.76
N LYS A 55 -19.87 -15.31 -1.81
CA LYS A 55 -20.87 -14.24 -1.62
C LYS A 55 -20.90 -13.30 -2.83
N ARG A 56 -19.73 -12.95 -3.38
CA ARG A 56 -19.61 -12.10 -4.57
C ARG A 56 -20.23 -12.76 -5.82
N ILE A 57 -19.99 -14.05 -6.01
CA ILE A 57 -20.61 -14.87 -7.07
C ILE A 57 -22.13 -14.92 -6.89
N GLU A 58 -22.60 -15.14 -5.66
CA GLU A 58 -24.04 -15.17 -5.38
C GLU A 58 -24.72 -13.82 -5.66
N ASN A 59 -24.08 -12.71 -5.30
CA ASN A 59 -24.58 -11.37 -5.58
C ASN A 59 -24.69 -11.11 -7.10
N VAL A 60 -23.70 -11.54 -7.88
CA VAL A 60 -23.76 -11.46 -9.35
C VAL A 60 -24.91 -12.33 -9.87
N ARG A 61 -25.04 -13.58 -9.40
CA ARG A 61 -26.10 -14.52 -9.80
C ARG A 61 -27.50 -13.97 -9.52
N LYS A 62 -27.70 -13.34 -8.38
CA LYS A 62 -28.99 -12.73 -7.97
C LYS A 62 -29.47 -11.62 -8.92
N THR A 63 -28.58 -11.01 -9.70
CA THR A 63 -28.96 -9.98 -10.68
C THR A 63 -29.74 -10.56 -11.86
N GLY A 64 -29.55 -11.84 -12.17
CA GLY A 64 -30.15 -12.53 -13.32
C GLY A 64 -29.58 -12.11 -14.67
N PHE A 65 -28.52 -11.27 -14.71
CA PHE A 65 -27.95 -10.81 -16.00
C PHE A 65 -26.92 -11.77 -16.57
N ALA A 66 -26.18 -12.50 -15.73
CA ALA A 66 -25.14 -13.43 -16.16
C ALA A 66 -25.75 -14.75 -16.60
N ASP A 67 -25.42 -15.18 -17.81
CA ASP A 67 -25.73 -16.54 -18.31
C ASP A 67 -24.66 -17.54 -17.77
N GLU A 68 -23.42 -17.08 -17.62
CA GLU A 68 -22.34 -17.87 -17.07
C GLU A 68 -21.48 -17.02 -16.12
N ILE A 69 -21.03 -17.63 -15.01
CA ILE A 69 -20.13 -16.97 -14.06
C ILE A 69 -18.86 -17.81 -13.95
N ILE A 70 -17.73 -17.19 -14.17
CA ILE A 70 -16.40 -17.81 -14.08
C ILE A 70 -15.56 -17.12 -13.00
N VAL A 71 -14.50 -17.79 -12.55
CA VAL A 71 -13.54 -17.20 -11.60
C VAL A 71 -12.31 -16.75 -12.37
N GLU A 72 -11.88 -15.51 -12.13
CA GLU A 72 -10.61 -14.97 -12.63
C GLU A 72 -9.52 -15.20 -11.58
N GLU A 73 -8.53 -16.02 -11.88
CA GLU A 73 -7.53 -16.51 -10.93
C GLU A 73 -6.12 -15.99 -11.17
N TYR A 74 -5.83 -15.48 -12.39
CA TYR A 74 -4.46 -15.05 -12.75
C TYR A 74 -4.43 -13.96 -13.81
N GLN A 75 -3.31 -13.24 -13.84
CA GLN A 75 -3.07 -12.19 -14.84
C GLN A 75 -2.93 -12.80 -16.25
N GLY A 76 -3.69 -12.25 -17.21
CA GLY A 76 -3.69 -12.73 -18.59
C GLY A 76 -4.82 -13.73 -18.92
N GLN A 77 -5.56 -14.21 -17.92
CA GLN A 77 -6.68 -15.14 -18.12
C GLN A 77 -7.72 -14.62 -19.11
N LYS A 78 -7.94 -13.30 -19.17
CA LYS A 78 -8.90 -12.67 -20.10
C LYS A 78 -8.73 -13.11 -21.55
N LEU A 79 -7.48 -13.25 -22.02
CA LEU A 79 -7.20 -13.70 -23.37
C LEU A 79 -7.64 -15.16 -23.59
N ASN A 80 -7.35 -16.03 -22.62
CA ASN A 80 -7.75 -17.42 -22.65
C ASN A 80 -9.26 -17.56 -22.64
N ASP A 81 -9.95 -16.78 -21.79
CA ASP A 81 -11.41 -16.83 -21.68
C ASP A 81 -12.08 -16.29 -22.96
N ILE A 82 -11.57 -15.20 -23.55
CA ILE A 82 -12.05 -14.66 -24.82
C ILE A 82 -12.03 -15.76 -25.90
N THR A 83 -10.92 -16.48 -25.99
CA THR A 83 -10.76 -17.54 -26.96
C THR A 83 -11.63 -18.77 -26.64
N LYS A 84 -11.63 -19.20 -25.38
CA LYS A 84 -12.34 -20.39 -24.90
C LYS A 84 -13.86 -20.27 -25.08
N TYR A 85 -14.40 -19.10 -24.75
CA TYR A 85 -15.85 -18.86 -24.81
C TYR A 85 -16.31 -18.26 -26.15
N ASN A 86 -15.38 -18.00 -27.08
CA ASN A 86 -15.63 -17.29 -28.35
C ASN A 86 -16.35 -15.96 -28.10
N ILE A 87 -15.71 -15.08 -27.33
CA ILE A 87 -16.26 -13.80 -26.92
C ILE A 87 -16.14 -12.78 -28.05
N ASP A 88 -17.26 -12.12 -28.39
CA ASP A 88 -17.30 -11.06 -29.39
C ASP A 88 -16.96 -9.68 -28.78
N LEU A 89 -17.28 -9.47 -27.49
CA LEU A 89 -17.18 -8.16 -26.84
C LEU A 89 -16.71 -8.27 -25.39
N LEU A 90 -15.61 -7.60 -25.06
CA LEU A 90 -15.18 -7.34 -23.68
C LEU A 90 -15.71 -5.98 -23.21
N VAL A 91 -16.42 -5.97 -22.10
CA VAL A 91 -16.95 -4.77 -21.46
C VAL A 91 -16.22 -4.51 -20.14
N VAL A 92 -15.67 -3.32 -19.97
CA VAL A 92 -14.96 -2.89 -18.75
C VAL A 92 -15.34 -1.45 -18.37
N GLY A 93 -15.11 -1.06 -17.13
CA GLY A 93 -15.33 0.31 -16.68
C GLY A 93 -14.32 1.29 -17.30
N SER A 94 -14.70 2.57 -17.41
CA SER A 94 -13.86 3.63 -17.98
C SER A 94 -12.55 3.87 -17.21
N ASP A 95 -12.47 3.46 -15.95
CA ASP A 95 -11.24 3.50 -15.13
C ASP A 95 -10.08 2.68 -15.76
N TRP A 96 -10.41 1.74 -16.64
CA TRP A 96 -9.50 0.86 -17.33
C TRP A 96 -9.22 1.27 -18.78
N ARG A 97 -9.64 2.47 -19.18
CA ARG A 97 -9.49 2.93 -20.56
C ARG A 97 -8.06 2.81 -21.07
N GLY A 98 -7.88 2.15 -22.21
CA GLY A 98 -6.59 1.87 -22.81
C GLY A 98 -5.84 0.65 -22.28
N LYS A 99 -6.10 0.20 -21.05
CA LYS A 99 -5.34 -0.91 -20.43
C LYS A 99 -5.62 -2.28 -21.07
N PHE A 100 -6.76 -2.44 -21.72
CA PHE A 100 -7.15 -3.69 -22.40
C PHE A 100 -7.17 -3.56 -23.92
N ASP A 101 -6.60 -2.51 -24.48
CA ASP A 101 -6.58 -2.28 -25.94
C ASP A 101 -5.80 -3.36 -26.69
N TYR A 102 -4.88 -4.06 -26.05
CA TYR A 102 -4.18 -5.21 -26.62
C TYR A 102 -5.11 -6.40 -26.94
N LEU A 103 -6.29 -6.44 -26.34
CA LEU A 103 -7.31 -7.47 -26.61
C LEU A 103 -8.16 -7.17 -27.83
N LYS A 104 -8.06 -5.97 -28.43
CA LYS A 104 -8.82 -5.57 -29.64
C LYS A 104 -8.50 -6.43 -30.86
N ASN A 105 -7.38 -7.16 -30.85
CA ASN A 105 -7.05 -8.12 -31.91
C ASN A 105 -7.87 -9.42 -31.80
N TYR A 106 -8.57 -9.63 -30.70
CA TYR A 106 -9.28 -10.90 -30.40
C TYR A 106 -10.78 -10.70 -30.22
N CYS A 107 -11.21 -9.55 -29.72
CA CYS A 107 -12.63 -9.17 -29.59
C CYS A 107 -12.80 -7.64 -29.60
N GLU A 108 -14.02 -7.16 -29.75
CA GLU A 108 -14.33 -5.76 -29.50
C GLU A 108 -14.12 -5.40 -28.02
N VAL A 109 -13.58 -4.19 -27.70
CA VAL A 109 -13.39 -3.73 -26.31
C VAL A 109 -14.16 -2.43 -26.11
N VAL A 110 -15.12 -2.43 -25.20
CA VAL A 110 -15.95 -1.29 -24.84
C VAL A 110 -15.70 -0.84 -23.41
N TYR A 111 -15.46 0.45 -23.22
CA TYR A 111 -15.27 1.09 -21.93
C TYR A 111 -16.54 1.85 -21.54
N LEU A 112 -17.24 1.36 -20.52
CA LEU A 112 -18.47 1.97 -20.03
C LEU A 112 -18.17 3.05 -18.99
N GLU A 113 -18.80 4.21 -19.14
CA GLU A 113 -18.70 5.29 -18.16
C GLU A 113 -19.21 4.82 -16.77
N ARG A 114 -18.45 5.21 -15.74
CA ARG A 114 -18.73 4.85 -14.36
C ARG A 114 -20.01 5.49 -13.85
N THR A 115 -20.76 4.76 -13.03
CA THR A 115 -21.87 5.34 -12.27
C THR A 115 -21.31 6.30 -11.22
N LYS A 116 -21.69 7.58 -11.31
CA LYS A 116 -21.21 8.63 -10.40
C LYS A 116 -21.66 8.35 -8.95
N ASN A 117 -20.83 8.74 -7.99
CA ASN A 117 -21.12 8.76 -6.55
C ASN A 117 -21.28 7.42 -5.84
N ILE A 118 -20.97 6.27 -6.45
CA ILE A 118 -21.03 4.97 -5.81
C ILE A 118 -19.78 4.14 -6.15
N SER A 119 -19.10 3.64 -5.12
CA SER A 119 -18.01 2.68 -5.26
C SER A 119 -17.90 1.83 -4.01
N SER A 120 -17.36 0.60 -4.13
CA SER A 120 -17.01 -0.25 -2.97
C SER A 120 -16.07 0.45 -2.00
N THR A 121 -15.19 1.31 -2.52
CA THR A 121 -14.29 2.17 -1.75
C THR A 121 -15.07 3.13 -0.87
N LYS A 122 -16.07 3.84 -1.42
CA LYS A 122 -16.93 4.77 -0.66
C LYS A 122 -17.76 4.02 0.40
N LEU A 123 -18.30 2.85 0.08
CA LEU A 123 -19.07 2.05 1.03
C LEU A 123 -18.23 1.53 2.19
N ARG A 124 -16.96 1.18 1.93
CA ARG A 124 -16.02 0.81 3.00
C ARG A 124 -15.69 1.98 3.91
N SER A 125 -15.55 3.19 3.37
CA SER A 125 -15.25 4.40 4.14
C SER A 125 -16.44 4.96 4.94
N GLU A 126 -17.67 4.62 4.57
CA GLU A 126 -18.87 5.04 5.34
C GLU A 126 -18.99 4.33 6.71
N GLY A 127 -18.17 3.29 6.97
CA GLY A 127 -18.22 2.50 8.21
C GLY A 127 -17.21 2.90 9.28
N MET A 128 -16.03 3.38 8.92
CA MET A 128 -14.97 3.77 9.86
C MET A 128 -13.93 4.64 9.12
N ILE A 129 -13.82 5.90 9.49
CA ILE A 129 -12.79 6.81 8.99
C ILE A 129 -11.81 7.03 10.12
N TYR A 130 -10.56 6.62 9.92
CA TYR A 130 -9.46 6.93 10.82
C TYR A 130 -8.89 8.31 10.48
N SER A 131 -8.78 9.17 11.48
CA SER A 131 -8.09 10.45 11.37
C SER A 131 -6.59 10.27 11.62
N MET A 132 -5.76 10.79 10.71
CA MET A 132 -4.30 10.73 10.82
C MET A 132 -3.72 12.12 10.97
N GLY A 133 -2.81 12.25 11.93
CA GLY A 133 -1.96 13.41 12.10
C GLY A 133 -0.52 13.13 11.65
N ILE A 134 0.18 14.15 11.17
CA ILE A 134 1.56 14.06 10.71
C ILE A 134 2.46 14.89 11.61
N VAL A 135 3.56 14.31 12.07
CA VAL A 135 4.65 15.01 12.75
C VAL A 135 5.79 15.21 11.77
N THR A 136 6.21 16.44 11.52
CA THR A 136 7.30 16.74 10.58
C THR A 136 8.16 17.91 11.06
N ASP A 137 9.45 17.89 10.66
CA ASP A 137 10.41 18.96 10.93
C ASP A 137 10.70 19.80 9.67
N ASP A 138 10.14 19.43 8.51
CA ASP A 138 10.36 20.10 7.24
C ASP A 138 9.09 20.16 6.37
N THR A 139 9.18 20.91 5.28
CA THR A 139 8.10 21.08 4.28
C THR A 139 8.34 20.27 3.02
N GLU A 140 9.29 19.32 3.01
CA GLU A 140 9.57 18.48 1.84
C GLU A 140 8.37 17.64 1.43
N ASP A 141 8.39 17.19 0.19
CA ASP A 141 7.33 16.35 -0.36
C ASP A 141 7.10 15.09 0.47
N ASN A 142 5.84 14.87 0.82
CA ASN A 142 5.44 13.76 1.67
C ASN A 142 4.57 12.76 0.89
N GLU A 143 5.22 11.67 0.45
CA GLU A 143 4.54 10.59 -0.28
C GLU A 143 3.36 10.01 0.52
N MET A 144 3.50 9.88 1.85
CA MET A 144 2.45 9.33 2.70
C MET A 144 1.15 10.14 2.61
N VAL A 145 1.25 11.48 2.59
CA VAL A 145 0.06 12.36 2.43
C VAL A 145 -0.54 12.20 1.05
N MET A 146 0.30 12.11 0.02
CA MET A 146 -0.19 11.95 -1.35
C MET A 146 -0.85 10.60 -1.57
N GLU A 147 -0.27 9.53 -1.04
CA GLU A 147 -0.79 8.17 -1.17
C GLU A 147 -2.01 7.90 -0.29
N SER A 148 -2.12 8.57 0.87
CA SER A 148 -3.27 8.43 1.77
C SER A 148 -4.60 8.77 1.08
N LYS A 149 -4.59 9.67 0.10
CA LYS A 149 -5.77 10.03 -0.71
C LYS A 149 -6.35 8.84 -1.49
N TYR A 150 -5.56 7.78 -1.69
CA TYR A 150 -5.99 6.54 -2.34
C TYR A 150 -6.38 5.43 -1.34
N VAL A 151 -6.23 5.69 -0.03
CA VAL A 151 -6.58 4.74 1.03
C VAL A 151 -8.00 5.02 1.51
N SER A 152 -8.89 4.04 1.34
CA SER A 152 -10.27 4.18 1.84
C SER A 152 -10.32 4.10 3.36
N GLY A 153 -11.07 5.01 3.98
CA GLY A 153 -11.23 5.03 5.42
C GLY A 153 -10.05 5.67 6.16
N LEU A 154 -9.20 6.43 5.48
CA LEU A 154 -8.14 7.24 6.06
C LEU A 154 -8.31 8.70 5.63
N HIS A 155 -8.25 9.62 6.58
CA HIS A 155 -8.22 11.06 6.36
C HIS A 155 -7.02 11.67 7.07
N VAL A 156 -6.17 12.40 6.35
CA VAL A 156 -5.08 13.17 6.95
C VAL A 156 -5.64 14.52 7.36
N GLU A 157 -5.79 14.71 8.65
CA GLU A 157 -6.52 15.84 9.24
C GLU A 157 -5.59 16.98 9.62
N SER A 158 -4.43 16.66 10.23
CA SER A 158 -3.63 17.66 10.91
C SER A 158 -2.14 17.40 10.78
N VAL A 159 -1.35 18.46 10.92
CA VAL A 159 0.11 18.41 11.01
C VAL A 159 0.61 19.08 12.29
N TYR A 160 1.64 18.49 12.88
CA TYR A 160 2.40 19.05 13.99
C TYR A 160 3.85 19.31 13.60
N SER A 161 4.37 20.45 13.99
CA SER A 161 5.79 20.76 14.01
C SER A 161 6.10 21.69 15.20
N GLU A 162 7.31 21.60 15.76
CA GLU A 162 7.80 22.55 16.74
C GLU A 162 7.94 23.97 16.12
N ASP A 163 8.21 24.02 14.81
CA ASP A 163 8.26 25.29 14.06
C ASP A 163 6.89 25.58 13.43
N VAL A 164 6.28 26.67 13.89
CA VAL A 164 4.96 27.13 13.40
C VAL A 164 4.95 27.42 11.90
N PHE A 165 6.08 27.87 11.33
CA PHE A 165 6.16 28.17 9.90
C PHE A 165 6.15 26.88 9.09
N VAL A 166 6.88 25.86 9.54
CA VAL A 166 6.85 24.50 8.93
C VAL A 166 5.46 23.92 9.02
N ALA A 167 4.83 23.94 10.21
CA ALA A 167 3.49 23.39 10.40
C ALA A 167 2.46 24.06 9.48
N ARG A 168 2.48 25.38 9.41
CA ARG A 168 1.57 26.17 8.58
C ARG A 168 1.80 25.92 7.09
N GLU A 169 3.04 26.00 6.61
CA GLU A 169 3.37 25.82 5.20
C GLU A 169 3.01 24.40 4.73
N PHE A 170 3.27 23.38 5.57
CA PHE A 170 2.88 22.00 5.29
C PHE A 170 1.36 21.86 5.22
N CYS A 171 0.62 22.42 6.18
CA CYS A 171 -0.83 22.43 6.21
C CYS A 171 -1.44 23.06 4.94
N ASP A 172 -0.93 24.25 4.57
CA ASP A 172 -1.39 24.98 3.37
C ASP A 172 -1.06 24.21 2.07
N ARG A 173 0.14 23.60 1.97
CA ARG A 173 0.58 22.82 0.81
C ARG A 173 -0.28 21.60 0.55
N TYR A 174 -0.68 20.87 1.59
CA TYR A 174 -1.42 19.63 1.48
C TYR A 174 -2.93 19.78 1.72
N GLU A 175 -3.38 21.02 1.95
CA GLU A 175 -4.79 21.35 2.20
C GLU A 175 -5.36 20.55 3.39
N LEU A 176 -4.60 20.53 4.52
CA LEU A 176 -5.04 19.85 5.73
C LEU A 176 -6.01 20.72 6.53
N ASP A 177 -6.81 20.11 7.41
CA ASP A 177 -7.85 20.82 8.16
C ASP A 177 -7.27 21.72 9.28
N SER A 178 -6.10 21.34 9.84
CA SER A 178 -5.48 22.07 10.94
C SER A 178 -3.96 21.84 11.06
N TYR A 179 -3.30 22.70 11.84
CA TYR A 179 -1.93 22.52 12.26
C TYR A 179 -1.75 22.90 13.73
N GLY A 180 -0.74 22.33 14.38
CA GLY A 180 -0.44 22.61 15.79
C GLY A 180 1.04 22.66 16.12
N THR A 181 1.36 23.32 17.23
CA THR A 181 2.70 23.41 17.83
C THR A 181 2.73 22.90 19.28
N ASP A 182 1.58 22.50 19.82
CA ASP A 182 1.46 21.75 21.07
C ASP A 182 1.16 20.30 20.75
N TYR A 183 2.10 19.40 21.08
CA TYR A 183 1.99 18.00 20.71
C TYR A 183 0.87 17.27 21.46
N GLY A 184 0.62 17.61 22.72
CA GLY A 184 -0.46 17.02 23.50
C GLY A 184 -1.83 17.34 22.92
N GLN A 185 -2.06 18.61 22.59
CA GLN A 185 -3.27 19.08 21.95
C GLN A 185 -3.45 18.51 20.53
N PHE A 186 -2.35 18.39 19.76
CA PHE A 186 -2.37 17.77 18.43
C PHE A 186 -2.85 16.31 18.46
N LEU A 187 -2.49 15.53 19.50
CA LEU A 187 -2.91 14.14 19.62
C LEU A 187 -4.43 13.96 19.87
N GLU A 188 -5.13 15.02 20.33
CA GLU A 188 -6.55 14.94 20.61
C GLU A 188 -7.36 14.71 19.33
N GLY A 189 -8.29 13.78 19.36
CA GLY A 189 -9.19 13.47 18.24
C GLY A 189 -8.58 12.66 17.10
N LEU A 190 -7.26 12.46 17.07
CA LEU A 190 -6.60 11.64 16.04
C LEU A 190 -6.56 10.16 16.45
N ASP A 191 -6.58 9.28 15.46
CA ASP A 191 -6.46 7.82 15.65
C ASP A 191 -5.04 7.32 15.33
N ILE A 192 -4.44 7.85 14.27
CA ILE A 192 -3.14 7.43 13.74
C ILE A 192 -2.18 8.62 13.74
N ILE A 193 -0.96 8.40 14.18
CA ILE A 193 0.10 9.41 14.09
C ILE A 193 1.23 8.87 13.19
N TYR A 194 1.51 9.61 12.12
CA TYR A 194 2.68 9.36 11.29
C TYR A 194 3.81 10.29 11.70
N ILE A 195 4.93 9.72 12.12
CA ILE A 195 6.07 10.47 12.67
C ILE A 195 7.22 10.46 11.68
N ARG A 196 7.45 11.61 11.07
CA ARG A 196 8.55 11.95 10.17
C ARG A 196 9.37 13.08 10.77
N SER A 197 9.94 12.87 11.93
CA SER A 197 10.80 13.84 12.60
C SER A 197 12.27 13.41 12.58
N GLY A 198 13.18 14.32 12.90
CA GLY A 198 14.58 13.99 13.12
C GLY A 198 14.74 12.92 14.22
N LEU A 199 15.77 12.09 14.10
CA LEU A 199 16.04 10.97 15.00
C LEU A 199 16.10 11.34 16.49
N LYS A 200 16.53 12.58 16.79
CA LYS A 200 16.72 13.04 18.16
C LYS A 200 15.44 13.01 19.00
N ASN A 201 14.31 13.41 18.41
CA ASN A 201 13.04 13.58 19.11
C ASN A 201 12.01 12.48 18.74
N ARG A 202 12.35 11.65 17.76
CA ARG A 202 11.42 10.67 17.18
C ARG A 202 10.86 9.69 18.20
N ALA A 203 11.74 9.09 19.00
CA ALA A 203 11.34 8.12 20.03
C ALA A 203 10.43 8.74 21.09
N ASP A 204 10.65 10.00 21.46
CA ASP A 204 9.80 10.71 22.42
C ASP A 204 8.40 11.02 21.86
N TYR A 205 8.31 11.37 20.58
CA TYR A 205 7.00 11.53 19.91
C TYR A 205 6.25 10.21 19.82
N ILE A 206 6.96 9.12 19.46
CA ILE A 206 6.38 7.77 19.45
C ILE A 206 5.83 7.41 20.83
N ARG A 207 6.65 7.56 21.87
CA ARG A 207 6.29 7.21 23.25
C ARG A 207 5.01 7.94 23.69
N LYS A 208 4.97 9.27 23.53
CA LYS A 208 3.80 10.08 23.92
C LYS A 208 2.55 9.70 23.14
N ALA A 209 2.67 9.42 21.82
CA ALA A 209 1.52 8.97 21.03
C ALA A 209 0.99 7.62 21.51
N LEU A 210 1.88 6.65 21.81
CA LEU A 210 1.49 5.34 22.34
C LEU A 210 0.83 5.45 23.73
N GLU A 211 1.34 6.31 24.61
CA GLU A 211 0.74 6.60 25.92
C GLU A 211 -0.67 7.21 25.83
N CYS A 212 -0.97 7.85 24.70
CA CYS A 212 -2.31 8.37 24.38
C CYS A 212 -3.15 7.39 23.54
N ASP A 213 -2.82 6.11 23.54
CA ASP A 213 -3.54 5.03 22.82
C ASP A 213 -3.63 5.26 21.31
N LYS A 214 -2.66 5.96 20.68
CA LYS A 214 -2.65 6.19 19.23
C LYS A 214 -1.93 5.05 18.49
N TYR A 215 -2.44 4.72 17.30
CA TYR A 215 -1.68 3.92 16.34
C TYR A 215 -0.54 4.75 15.78
N VAL A 216 0.66 4.18 15.67
CA VAL A 216 1.83 4.94 15.25
C VAL A 216 2.50 4.31 14.04
N ILE A 217 2.77 5.13 13.03
CA ILE A 217 3.64 4.84 11.91
C ILE A 217 4.87 5.76 12.06
N SER A 218 6.06 5.20 12.06
CA SER A 218 7.30 5.98 12.16
C SER A 218 8.18 5.77 10.94
N ASP A 219 8.86 6.82 10.51
CA ASP A 219 10.00 6.64 9.61
C ASP A 219 11.09 5.78 10.26
N THR A 220 11.94 5.18 9.44
CA THR A 220 13.01 4.29 9.87
C THR A 220 14.35 5.07 9.99
N PRO A 221 15.20 4.75 10.99
CA PRO A 221 14.90 3.96 12.17
C PRO A 221 14.06 4.73 13.18
N MET A 222 13.20 4.05 13.93
CA MET A 222 12.35 4.71 14.94
C MET A 222 13.16 5.20 16.17
N ALA A 223 14.28 4.56 16.45
CA ALA A 223 15.27 4.97 17.45
C ALA A 223 16.64 4.40 17.08
N LEU A 224 17.70 4.89 17.71
CA LEU A 224 19.08 4.42 17.47
C LEU A 224 19.48 3.29 18.41
N GLU A 225 18.95 3.26 19.62
CA GLU A 225 19.30 2.28 20.63
C GLU A 225 18.31 1.10 20.60
N PRO A 226 18.82 -0.15 20.52
CA PRO A 226 17.95 -1.34 20.46
C PRO A 226 17.05 -1.50 21.69
N GLU A 227 17.50 -1.07 22.85
CA GLU A 227 16.72 -1.10 24.09
C GLU A 227 15.52 -0.18 24.00
N GLU A 228 15.68 1.03 23.48
CA GLU A 228 14.60 1.98 23.28
C GLU A 228 13.55 1.46 22.31
N ILE A 229 13.96 0.80 21.22
CA ILE A 229 13.04 0.15 20.27
C ILE A 229 12.22 -0.94 20.98
N ARG A 230 12.86 -1.76 21.84
CA ARG A 230 12.14 -2.80 22.60
C ARG A 230 11.13 -2.20 23.57
N GLU A 231 11.48 -1.10 24.23
CA GLU A 231 10.58 -0.38 25.15
C GLU A 231 9.37 0.17 24.40
N LEU A 232 9.56 0.79 23.23
CA LEU A 232 8.47 1.30 22.41
C LEU A 232 7.50 0.20 21.96
N PHE A 233 8.00 -0.96 21.51
CA PHE A 233 7.15 -2.10 21.17
C PHE A 233 6.45 -2.71 22.39
N ALA A 234 7.11 -2.74 23.55
CA ALA A 234 6.49 -3.18 24.79
C ALA A 234 5.35 -2.24 25.22
N LEU A 235 5.56 -0.93 25.08
CA LEU A 235 4.56 0.10 25.35
C LEU A 235 3.36 -0.03 24.42
N ALA A 236 3.58 -0.16 23.10
CA ALA A 236 2.53 -0.37 22.13
C ALA A 236 1.68 -1.61 22.46
N LYS A 237 2.34 -2.71 22.88
CA LYS A 237 1.65 -3.92 23.30
C LYS A 237 0.85 -3.71 24.59
N ALA A 238 1.36 -2.98 25.56
CA ALA A 238 0.66 -2.68 26.81
C ALA A 238 -0.61 -1.85 26.59
N HIS A 239 -0.55 -0.89 25.65
CA HIS A 239 -1.67 -0.05 25.24
C HIS A 239 -2.58 -0.69 24.18
N GLN A 240 -2.24 -1.91 23.70
CA GLN A 240 -3.01 -2.63 22.66
C GLN A 240 -3.13 -1.85 21.33
N VAL A 241 -2.16 -1.04 21.01
CA VAL A 241 -2.07 -0.26 19.77
C VAL A 241 -0.98 -0.80 18.86
N VAL A 242 -1.03 -0.42 17.58
CA VAL A 242 -0.06 -0.83 16.57
C VAL A 242 1.04 0.22 16.45
N LEU A 243 2.29 -0.24 16.50
CA LEU A 243 3.48 0.53 16.15
C LEU A 243 4.12 -0.11 14.92
N VAL A 244 4.28 0.67 13.85
CA VAL A 244 4.87 0.24 12.58
C VAL A 244 6.02 1.15 12.19
N GLU A 245 7.12 0.55 11.77
CA GLU A 245 8.24 1.26 11.14
C GLU A 245 8.06 1.22 9.62
N LYS A 246 8.18 2.39 8.96
CA LYS A 246 8.03 2.54 7.51
C LYS A 246 9.27 2.01 6.79
N LEU A 247 9.25 0.74 6.46
CA LEU A 247 10.26 0.06 5.66
C LEU A 247 9.69 -0.19 4.26
N THR A 248 9.65 0.84 3.42
CA THR A 248 8.95 0.85 2.12
C THR A 248 9.33 -0.34 1.25
N MET A 249 10.61 -0.71 1.20
CA MET A 249 11.10 -1.79 0.35
C MET A 249 10.41 -3.13 0.64
N VAL A 250 10.17 -3.46 1.92
CA VAL A 250 9.60 -4.78 2.28
C VAL A 250 8.12 -4.92 1.91
N TYR A 251 7.44 -3.83 1.63
CA TYR A 251 6.05 -3.81 1.19
C TYR A 251 5.91 -3.75 -0.33
N LEU A 252 7.01 -3.54 -1.07
CA LEU A 252 6.98 -3.57 -2.53
C LEU A 252 6.58 -4.95 -3.02
N ARG A 253 5.62 -5.00 -3.94
CA ARG A 253 5.13 -6.26 -4.53
C ARG A 253 6.25 -7.12 -5.11
N ALA A 254 7.16 -6.50 -5.87
CA ALA A 254 8.30 -7.20 -6.47
C ALA A 254 9.22 -7.83 -5.40
N PHE A 255 9.45 -7.12 -4.28
CA PHE A 255 10.26 -7.63 -3.19
C PHE A 255 9.55 -8.77 -2.44
N THR A 256 8.25 -8.64 -2.19
CA THR A 256 7.45 -9.70 -1.57
C THR A 256 7.46 -10.97 -2.43
N GLN A 257 7.34 -10.84 -3.75
CA GLN A 257 7.46 -11.99 -4.67
C GLN A 257 8.86 -12.61 -4.62
N LEU A 258 9.92 -11.80 -4.57
CA LEU A 258 11.29 -12.29 -4.44
C LEU A 258 11.47 -13.11 -3.15
N VAL A 259 11.00 -12.60 -2.01
CA VAL A 259 11.02 -13.32 -0.72
C VAL A 259 10.27 -14.65 -0.83
N TRP A 260 9.13 -14.65 -1.50
CA TRP A 260 8.31 -15.87 -1.70
C TRP A 260 9.05 -16.92 -2.54
N LEU A 261 9.67 -16.51 -3.64
CA LEU A 261 10.44 -17.39 -4.53
C LEU A 261 11.66 -18.00 -3.83
N THR A 262 12.35 -17.21 -3.01
CA THR A 262 13.54 -17.65 -2.27
C THR A 262 13.18 -18.62 -1.14
N HIS A 263 12.18 -18.29 -0.32
CA HIS A 263 11.75 -19.15 0.80
C HIS A 263 10.98 -20.40 0.33
N GLY A 264 10.35 -20.33 -0.83
CA GLY A 264 9.66 -21.49 -1.46
C GLY A 264 10.60 -22.45 -2.19
N ALA A 265 11.91 -22.25 -2.10
CA ALA A 265 12.95 -23.05 -2.77
C ALA A 265 12.78 -23.16 -4.30
N LEU A 266 12.01 -22.25 -4.92
CA LEU A 266 11.78 -22.26 -6.36
C LEU A 266 13.01 -21.87 -7.18
N VAL A 267 13.94 -21.13 -6.56
CA VAL A 267 15.20 -20.66 -7.16
C VAL A 267 16.43 -21.39 -6.59
N GLY A 268 16.22 -22.42 -5.76
CA GLY A 268 17.29 -23.10 -5.02
C GLY A 268 17.73 -22.32 -3.78
N ASP A 269 18.87 -22.74 -3.17
CA ASP A 269 19.40 -22.12 -1.97
C ASP A 269 20.00 -20.75 -2.29
N VAL A 270 19.67 -19.75 -1.49
CA VAL A 270 20.23 -18.41 -1.61
C VAL A 270 21.65 -18.41 -1.00
N VAL A 271 22.66 -18.27 -1.86
CA VAL A 271 24.07 -18.28 -1.46
C VAL A 271 24.61 -16.89 -1.15
N ALA A 272 24.05 -15.84 -1.76
CA ALA A 272 24.42 -14.45 -1.54
C ALA A 272 23.32 -13.49 -1.93
N VAL A 273 23.21 -12.38 -1.22
CA VAL A 273 22.34 -11.25 -1.55
C VAL A 273 23.19 -9.99 -1.61
N LYS A 274 23.01 -9.19 -2.67
CA LYS A 274 23.58 -7.85 -2.78
C LYS A 274 22.44 -6.86 -2.90
N CYS A 275 22.30 -6.00 -1.90
CA CYS A 275 21.41 -4.84 -1.95
C CYS A 275 22.27 -3.59 -2.20
N ALA A 276 21.92 -2.78 -3.18
CA ALA A 276 22.56 -1.50 -3.45
C ALA A 276 21.48 -0.43 -3.52
N ILE A 277 21.60 0.59 -2.71
CA ILE A 277 20.70 1.76 -2.70
C ILE A 277 21.59 2.97 -3.00
N SER A 278 21.23 3.74 -4.02
CA SER A 278 21.86 5.02 -4.34
C SER A 278 20.87 6.15 -4.02
N GLN A 279 21.41 7.27 -3.57
CA GLN A 279 20.62 8.46 -3.27
C GLN A 279 21.31 9.65 -3.93
N ASP A 280 20.59 10.38 -4.78
CA ASP A 280 21.15 11.44 -5.60
C ASP A 280 21.46 12.73 -4.81
N ASP A 281 20.71 13.01 -3.74
CA ASP A 281 20.87 14.19 -2.90
C ASP A 281 21.29 13.80 -1.48
N PHE A 282 22.59 13.65 -1.26
CA PHE A 282 23.16 13.35 0.04
C PHE A 282 23.46 14.64 0.81
N GLU A 283 22.45 15.45 1.11
CA GLU A 283 22.63 16.59 2.00
C GLU A 283 22.76 16.15 3.46
N GLY A 284 23.99 16.17 3.95
CA GLY A 284 24.28 16.18 5.38
C GLY A 284 23.95 14.93 6.18
N GLY A 285 23.83 13.76 5.56
CA GLY A 285 23.66 12.47 6.28
C GLY A 285 22.27 12.22 6.89
N LYS A 286 21.29 13.08 6.64
CA LYS A 286 19.93 12.94 7.19
C LYS A 286 19.26 11.61 6.87
N ASN A 287 19.50 11.07 5.68
CA ASN A 287 18.82 9.86 5.18
C ASN A 287 19.70 8.60 5.22
N PHE A 288 20.94 8.68 5.73
CA PHE A 288 21.86 7.55 5.73
C PHE A 288 21.34 6.38 6.57
N SER A 289 20.86 6.65 7.78
CA SER A 289 20.33 5.62 8.67
C SER A 289 19.09 4.93 8.11
N GLU A 290 18.23 5.70 7.42
CA GLU A 290 17.05 5.15 6.73
C GLU A 290 17.46 4.22 5.59
N THR A 291 18.36 4.68 4.72
CA THR A 291 18.89 3.91 3.57
C THR A 291 19.53 2.60 4.03
N VAL A 292 20.36 2.67 5.08
CA VAL A 292 21.01 1.49 5.67
C VAL A 292 19.98 0.54 6.26
N SER A 293 19.01 1.03 6.99
CA SER A 293 17.93 0.22 7.59
C SER A 293 17.12 -0.53 6.53
N GLN A 294 16.78 0.13 5.42
CA GLN A 294 16.07 -0.50 4.32
C GLN A 294 16.90 -1.61 3.65
N ALA A 295 18.20 -1.36 3.39
CA ALA A 295 19.09 -2.35 2.80
C ALA A 295 19.28 -3.57 3.70
N LEU A 296 19.53 -3.36 5.01
CA LEU A 296 19.68 -4.42 6.00
C LEU A 296 18.41 -5.23 6.15
N CYS A 297 17.27 -4.58 6.23
CA CYS A 297 15.97 -5.25 6.34
C CYS A 297 15.70 -6.15 5.11
N ALA A 298 16.04 -5.70 3.91
CA ALA A 298 15.93 -6.51 2.69
C ALA A 298 16.81 -7.77 2.78
N CYS A 299 18.06 -7.63 3.19
CA CYS A 299 18.97 -8.77 3.35
C CYS A 299 18.46 -9.76 4.42
N ILE A 300 18.04 -9.26 5.57
CA ILE A 300 17.51 -10.09 6.68
C ILE A 300 16.23 -10.82 6.25
N LYS A 301 15.36 -10.18 5.46
CA LYS A 301 14.14 -10.82 4.94
C LYS A 301 14.44 -11.97 3.98
N LEU A 302 15.52 -11.90 3.22
CA LEU A 302 15.91 -12.92 2.24
C LEU A 302 16.74 -14.04 2.85
N LEU A 303 17.63 -13.73 3.82
CA LEU A 303 18.60 -14.68 4.39
C LEU A 303 18.29 -15.10 5.83
N GLY A 304 17.36 -14.43 6.50
CA GLY A 304 17.05 -14.67 7.90
C GLY A 304 17.85 -13.76 8.84
N LYS A 305 17.64 -13.96 10.15
CA LYS A 305 18.23 -13.13 11.21
C LYS A 305 19.46 -13.79 11.89
N ASP A 306 19.81 -15.01 11.51
CA ASP A 306 20.84 -15.81 12.19
C ASP A 306 22.23 -15.59 11.57
N TYR A 307 22.62 -14.31 11.44
CA TYR A 307 23.93 -13.95 10.90
C TYR A 307 25.03 -14.12 11.97
N LEU A 308 26.22 -14.50 11.50
CA LEU A 308 27.39 -14.77 12.34
C LEU A 308 28.27 -13.55 12.57
N GLU A 309 28.34 -12.67 11.58
CA GLU A 309 29.25 -11.50 11.62
C GLU A 309 28.66 -10.38 10.75
N VAL A 310 28.86 -9.13 11.20
CA VAL A 310 28.56 -7.92 10.42
C VAL A 310 29.82 -7.06 10.36
N LYS A 311 30.19 -6.64 9.16
CA LYS A 311 31.30 -5.71 8.91
C LYS A 311 30.81 -4.53 8.10
N SER A 312 31.21 -3.32 8.47
CA SER A 312 30.98 -2.09 7.74
C SER A 312 32.31 -1.49 7.28
N ASN A 313 32.36 -1.07 6.03
CA ASN A 313 33.48 -0.32 5.45
C ASN A 313 32.93 0.97 4.85
N ALA A 314 32.99 2.03 5.64
CA ALA A 314 32.46 3.34 5.27
C ALA A 314 33.53 4.26 4.73
N VAL A 315 33.20 5.01 3.68
CA VAL A 315 34.00 6.11 3.14
C VAL A 315 33.31 7.43 3.46
N LYS A 316 34.03 8.35 4.07
CA LYS A 316 33.55 9.67 4.41
C LYS A 316 34.22 10.73 3.56
N SER A 317 33.49 11.81 3.28
CA SER A 317 34.04 13.03 2.69
C SER A 317 34.88 13.82 3.69
N SER A 318 35.53 14.88 3.25
CA SER A 318 36.39 15.73 4.09
C SER A 318 35.62 16.46 5.21
N ASP A 319 34.33 16.64 5.06
CA ASP A 319 33.40 17.23 6.02
C ASP A 319 32.77 16.21 6.97
N GLY A 320 33.14 14.92 6.84
CA GLY A 320 32.71 13.84 7.69
C GLY A 320 31.41 13.13 7.28
N CYS A 321 30.78 13.57 6.17
CA CYS A 321 29.59 12.92 5.63
C CYS A 321 29.91 11.57 4.99
N PHE A 322 29.01 10.59 5.12
CA PHE A 322 29.15 9.30 4.46
C PHE A 322 28.92 9.45 2.96
N ILE A 323 29.87 9.00 2.14
CA ILE A 323 29.76 8.93 0.67
C ILE A 323 29.35 7.52 0.25
N TYR A 324 29.86 6.51 0.97
CA TYR A 324 29.67 5.11 0.65
C TYR A 324 29.83 4.29 1.92
N ASP A 325 28.95 3.30 2.11
CA ASP A 325 29.14 2.26 3.11
C ASP A 325 28.84 0.88 2.50
N MET A 326 29.73 -0.05 2.74
CA MET A 326 29.55 -1.46 2.39
C MET A 326 29.38 -2.27 3.64
N ILE A 327 28.17 -2.73 3.89
CA ILE A 327 27.86 -3.62 5.02
C ILE A 327 27.86 -5.06 4.50
N THR A 328 28.70 -5.89 5.11
CA THR A 328 28.78 -7.32 4.82
C THR A 328 28.25 -8.11 6.00
N MET A 329 27.25 -8.94 5.76
CA MET A 329 26.72 -9.88 6.74
C MET A 329 27.12 -11.30 6.35
N LYS A 330 27.64 -12.06 7.31
CA LYS A 330 27.99 -13.47 7.14
C LYS A 330 26.95 -14.33 7.86
N TYR A 331 26.43 -15.29 7.16
CA TYR A 331 25.44 -16.27 7.66
C TYR A 331 26.07 -17.63 7.88
#